data_a2939dee39a0d95525ad2e370a82208a
#
_entry.id   a2939dee39a0d95525ad2e370a82208a
#
_cell.length_a   1.000
_cell.length_b   1.000
_cell.length_c   1.000
_cell.angle_alpha   90.00
_cell.angle_beta   90.00
_cell.angle_gamma   90.00
#
_symmetry.space_group_name_H-M   'P 1'
#
loop_
_entity.id
_entity.type
_entity.pdbx_description
1 polymer ?
#
loop_
_entity_poly.entity_id
_entity_poly.type
_entity_poly.pdbx_seq_one_letter_code
_entity_poly.pdbx_strand_id
1 'polypeptide(L)'
;MPVRRLPSLNAIRAFEATARHLSMTLAAHELAVTPGAVSRLVRALEADLKASLFVRRAGGIELTPVGRSMADAAREALDRLHEAASGVRMRQHRRLSIGVYGHFLSRVLLPRLADLGRSLPSLEVDVHTSTNPLDLLPTRFDAVIAVSSSGRQAGLVVRPLMPITTVAVAAPRRLAAGPIDFTAVPLLHTRPRPEDWRRWLDHAGLGAIAVRGGSSFESASQTLEAAAADLGAAIAIEELLQPDLASGSLVIAHPARRPTTRHFTLQYEARLAADPSLTAFADWLCARFARADDA
;
A
#
# COMPACT_ATOMS: atom_id res chain seq x y z
N MET A 1 32.59 18.63 -5.53
CA MET A 1 32.16 17.21 -5.50
C MET A 1 32.89 16.48 -6.62
N PRO A 2 33.44 15.27 -6.42
CA PRO A 2 34.09 14.55 -7.50
C PRO A 2 33.02 14.18 -8.55
N VAL A 3 33.37 14.41 -9.84
CA VAL A 3 32.51 14.02 -10.98
C VAL A 3 32.31 12.52 -10.95
N ARG A 4 31.05 12.05 -10.83
CA ARG A 4 30.71 10.62 -10.94
C ARG A 4 31.02 10.15 -12.37
N ARG A 5 32.04 9.34 -12.54
CA ARG A 5 32.37 8.71 -13.82
C ARG A 5 31.49 7.50 -13.99
N LEU A 6 30.38 7.67 -14.71
CA LEU A 6 29.44 6.59 -15.03
C LEU A 6 29.70 6.05 -16.43
N PRO A 7 29.52 4.75 -16.66
CA PRO A 7 29.47 4.17 -18.00
C PRO A 7 28.34 4.80 -18.83
N SER A 8 28.41 4.64 -20.15
CA SER A 8 27.34 5.11 -21.04
C SER A 8 26.00 4.47 -20.67
N LEU A 9 24.95 5.31 -20.52
CA LEU A 9 23.58 4.83 -20.20
C LEU A 9 23.06 3.85 -21.26
N ASN A 10 23.39 4.06 -22.54
CA ASN A 10 23.01 3.14 -23.61
C ASN A 10 23.72 1.79 -23.46
N ALA A 11 24.96 1.77 -22.98
CA ALA A 11 25.68 0.52 -22.70
C ALA A 11 25.07 -0.22 -21.51
N ILE A 12 24.67 0.50 -20.45
CA ILE A 12 23.95 -0.07 -19.29
C ILE A 12 22.60 -0.64 -19.72
N ARG A 13 21.81 0.06 -20.55
CA ARG A 13 20.53 -0.42 -21.09
C ARG A 13 20.69 -1.68 -21.94
N ALA A 14 21.69 -1.69 -22.84
CA ALA A 14 21.97 -2.86 -23.69
C ALA A 14 22.41 -4.08 -22.86
N PHE A 15 23.20 -3.85 -21.82
CA PHE A 15 23.62 -4.89 -20.88
C PHE A 15 22.42 -5.43 -20.07
N GLU A 16 21.59 -4.57 -19.47
CA GLU A 16 20.42 -4.98 -18.66
C GLU A 16 19.44 -5.82 -19.50
N ALA A 17 19.06 -5.35 -20.69
CA ALA A 17 18.20 -6.11 -21.59
C ALA A 17 18.80 -7.45 -21.98
N THR A 18 20.13 -7.50 -22.25
CA THR A 18 20.84 -8.76 -22.56
C THR A 18 20.87 -9.68 -21.36
N ALA A 19 21.05 -9.16 -20.14
CA ALA A 19 21.07 -9.93 -18.89
C ALA A 19 19.70 -10.57 -18.59
N ARG A 20 18.63 -9.85 -18.84
CA ARG A 20 17.25 -10.31 -18.62
C ARG A 20 16.82 -11.37 -19.62
N HIS A 21 17.17 -11.21 -20.90
CA HIS A 21 16.82 -12.15 -21.95
C HIS A 21 17.83 -13.30 -22.10
N LEU A 22 19.02 -13.18 -21.55
CA LEU A 22 20.18 -14.06 -21.83
C LEU A 22 20.40 -14.25 -23.35
N SER A 23 20.07 -13.21 -24.14
CA SER A 23 20.09 -13.20 -25.59
C SER A 23 20.32 -11.80 -26.16
N MET A 24 21.38 -11.60 -26.89
CA MET A 24 21.64 -10.32 -27.57
C MET A 24 20.67 -10.05 -28.71
N THR A 25 20.07 -11.06 -29.30
CA THR A 25 19.05 -10.91 -30.36
C THR A 25 17.73 -10.41 -29.79
N LEU A 26 17.27 -10.99 -28.68
CA LEU A 26 16.05 -10.56 -28.03
C LEU A 26 16.20 -9.16 -27.42
N ALA A 27 17.36 -8.87 -26.81
CA ALA A 27 17.68 -7.52 -26.33
C ALA A 27 17.68 -6.49 -27.47
N ALA A 28 18.23 -6.84 -28.64
CA ALA A 28 18.24 -5.97 -29.81
C ALA A 28 16.83 -5.69 -30.32
N HIS A 29 15.96 -6.69 -30.36
CA HIS A 29 14.55 -6.53 -30.73
C HIS A 29 13.83 -5.57 -29.76
N GLU A 30 14.00 -5.77 -28.45
CA GLU A 30 13.39 -4.90 -27.43
C GLU A 30 13.86 -3.44 -27.54
N LEU A 31 15.16 -3.25 -27.78
CA LEU A 31 15.76 -1.91 -27.87
C LEU A 31 15.62 -1.25 -29.25
N ALA A 32 14.98 -1.94 -30.21
CA ALA A 32 14.82 -1.50 -31.60
C ALA A 32 16.17 -1.15 -32.27
N VAL A 33 17.19 -1.98 -32.05
CA VAL A 33 18.54 -1.86 -32.65
C VAL A 33 19.01 -3.18 -33.24
N THR A 34 20.18 -3.20 -33.88
CA THR A 34 20.74 -4.43 -34.41
C THR A 34 21.48 -5.24 -33.32
N PRO A 35 21.53 -6.60 -33.43
CA PRO A 35 22.32 -7.43 -32.50
C PRO A 35 23.80 -7.06 -32.43
N GLY A 36 24.36 -6.60 -33.54
CA GLY A 36 25.73 -6.08 -33.59
C GLY A 36 25.93 -4.79 -32.79
N ALA A 37 24.91 -3.92 -32.73
CA ALA A 37 24.94 -2.71 -31.91
C ALA A 37 24.92 -3.07 -30.42
N VAL A 38 24.02 -3.99 -30.01
CA VAL A 38 23.98 -4.48 -28.62
C VAL A 38 25.31 -5.08 -28.22
N SER A 39 25.87 -5.96 -29.04
CA SER A 39 27.19 -6.60 -28.78
C SER A 39 28.31 -5.55 -28.58
N ARG A 40 28.35 -4.50 -29.41
CA ARG A 40 29.33 -3.42 -29.27
C ARG A 40 29.16 -2.65 -27.97
N LEU A 41 27.90 -2.31 -27.58
CA LEU A 41 27.59 -1.59 -26.36
C LEU A 41 27.96 -2.41 -25.11
N VAL A 42 27.65 -3.69 -25.10
CA VAL A 42 28.03 -4.60 -24.01
C VAL A 42 29.55 -4.70 -23.87
N ARG A 43 30.28 -4.90 -24.99
CA ARG A 43 31.75 -4.92 -24.95
C ARG A 43 32.35 -3.59 -24.47
N ALA A 44 31.78 -2.47 -24.88
CA ALA A 44 32.23 -1.17 -24.41
C ALA A 44 32.06 -1.02 -22.89
N LEU A 45 30.94 -1.54 -22.33
CA LEU A 45 30.72 -1.57 -20.89
C LEU A 45 31.73 -2.47 -20.17
N GLU A 46 31.98 -3.67 -20.67
CA GLU A 46 32.97 -4.60 -20.12
C GLU A 46 34.38 -4.02 -20.13
N ALA A 47 34.73 -3.32 -21.22
CA ALA A 47 36.00 -2.62 -21.33
C ALA A 47 36.16 -1.45 -20.34
N ASP A 48 35.09 -0.65 -20.15
CA ASP A 48 35.09 0.47 -19.20
C ASP A 48 35.19 -0.04 -17.75
N LEU A 49 34.50 -1.12 -17.43
CA LEU A 49 34.52 -1.77 -16.10
C LEU A 49 35.75 -2.67 -15.89
N LYS A 50 36.51 -2.97 -16.94
CA LYS A 50 37.62 -3.91 -16.93
C LYS A 50 37.24 -5.30 -16.39
N ALA A 51 36.02 -5.71 -16.64
CA ALA A 51 35.45 -6.97 -16.15
C ALA A 51 34.51 -7.58 -17.19
N SER A 52 34.58 -8.91 -17.37
CA SER A 52 33.59 -9.64 -18.17
C SER A 52 32.30 -9.82 -17.40
N LEU A 53 31.18 -9.37 -17.99
CA LEU A 53 29.84 -9.48 -17.40
C LEU A 53 29.12 -10.74 -17.90
N PHE A 54 29.49 -11.22 -19.08
CA PHE A 54 28.96 -12.46 -19.66
C PHE A 54 30.06 -13.47 -19.93
N VAL A 55 29.68 -14.75 -19.92
CA VAL A 55 30.48 -15.90 -20.35
C VAL A 55 29.71 -16.68 -21.41
N ARG A 56 30.39 -17.11 -22.48
CA ARG A 56 29.80 -17.99 -23.50
C ARG A 56 29.83 -19.43 -23.02
N ARG A 57 28.73 -20.15 -23.16
CA ARG A 57 28.58 -21.57 -22.89
C ARG A 57 28.02 -22.28 -24.11
N ALA A 58 28.06 -23.61 -24.12
CA ALA A 58 27.51 -24.42 -25.21
C ALA A 58 26.03 -24.16 -25.50
N GLY A 59 25.25 -23.66 -24.49
CA GLY A 59 23.84 -23.34 -24.61
C GLY A 59 23.51 -21.83 -24.78
N GLY A 60 24.51 -20.95 -24.94
CA GLY A 60 24.25 -19.50 -25.08
C GLY A 60 25.18 -18.63 -24.26
N ILE A 61 24.65 -17.55 -23.73
CA ILE A 61 25.36 -16.62 -22.83
C ILE A 61 24.82 -16.72 -21.42
N GLU A 62 25.72 -16.64 -20.44
CA GLU A 62 25.38 -16.62 -19.01
C GLU A 62 26.04 -15.42 -18.33
N LEU A 63 25.46 -14.97 -17.24
CA LEU A 63 26.07 -13.93 -16.43
C LEU A 63 27.19 -14.44 -15.54
N THR A 64 28.30 -13.73 -15.49
CA THR A 64 29.34 -13.94 -14.47
C THR A 64 28.80 -13.53 -13.08
N PRO A 65 29.46 -13.87 -11.95
CA PRO A 65 29.09 -13.37 -10.63
C PRO A 65 29.05 -11.82 -10.59
N VAL A 66 30.04 -11.16 -11.20
CA VAL A 66 30.08 -9.70 -11.33
C VAL A 66 28.94 -9.20 -12.22
N GLY A 67 28.65 -9.93 -13.32
CA GLY A 67 27.52 -9.61 -14.21
C GLY A 67 26.18 -9.66 -13.49
N ARG A 68 25.92 -10.64 -12.60
CA ARG A 68 24.70 -10.72 -11.82
C ARG A 68 24.51 -9.51 -10.91
N SER A 69 25.54 -9.17 -10.11
CA SER A 69 25.50 -8.00 -9.23
C SER A 69 25.29 -6.70 -10.01
N MET A 70 25.94 -6.57 -11.18
CA MET A 70 25.75 -5.40 -12.04
C MET A 70 24.36 -5.35 -12.68
N ALA A 71 23.76 -6.51 -13.01
CA ALA A 71 22.41 -6.56 -13.59
C ALA A 71 21.33 -6.09 -12.59
N ASP A 72 21.45 -6.51 -11.34
CA ASP A 72 20.52 -6.07 -10.27
C ASP A 72 20.62 -4.57 -10.02
N ALA A 73 21.86 -4.04 -9.94
CA ALA A 73 22.09 -2.60 -9.76
C ALA A 73 21.63 -1.78 -10.99
N ALA A 74 21.84 -2.30 -12.21
CA ALA A 74 21.42 -1.63 -13.43
C ALA A 74 19.90 -1.59 -13.54
N ARG A 75 19.20 -2.68 -13.19
CA ARG A 75 17.73 -2.72 -13.16
C ARG A 75 17.17 -1.68 -12.21
N GLU A 76 17.61 -1.68 -10.96
CA GLU A 76 17.16 -0.69 -9.96
C GLU A 76 17.39 0.75 -10.42
N ALA A 77 18.56 1.04 -10.99
CA ALA A 77 18.88 2.38 -11.46
C ALA A 77 18.01 2.81 -12.66
N LEU A 78 17.75 1.90 -13.62
CA LEU A 78 16.92 2.17 -14.78
C LEU A 78 15.45 2.34 -14.39
N ASP A 79 14.94 1.54 -13.44
CA ASP A 79 13.58 1.68 -12.91
C ASP A 79 13.40 3.04 -12.25
N ARG A 80 14.34 3.49 -11.42
CA ARG A 80 14.31 4.83 -10.81
C ARG A 80 14.35 5.96 -11.84
N LEU A 81 15.13 5.81 -12.91
CA LEU A 81 15.17 6.79 -14.00
C LEU A 81 13.86 6.79 -14.79
N HIS A 82 13.26 5.63 -15.02
CA HIS A 82 11.97 5.49 -15.67
C HIS A 82 10.87 6.18 -14.86
N GLU A 83 10.81 5.93 -13.56
CA GLU A 83 9.87 6.59 -12.64
C GLU A 83 10.05 8.12 -12.66
N ALA A 84 11.28 8.61 -12.56
CA ALA A 84 11.56 10.03 -12.61
C ALA A 84 11.16 10.67 -13.96
N ALA A 85 11.48 10.02 -15.07
CA ALA A 85 11.14 10.50 -16.42
C ALA A 85 9.61 10.45 -16.67
N SER A 86 8.94 9.43 -16.16
CA SER A 86 7.49 9.30 -16.22
C SER A 86 6.81 10.42 -15.43
N GLY A 87 7.30 10.75 -14.24
CA GLY A 87 6.84 11.88 -13.44
C GLY A 87 6.97 13.24 -14.15
N VAL A 88 7.99 13.41 -15.00
CA VAL A 88 8.17 14.64 -15.81
C VAL A 88 7.20 14.69 -16.98
N ARG A 89 6.95 13.55 -17.66
CA ARG A 89 6.02 13.46 -18.81
C ARG A 89 4.56 13.61 -18.37
N MET A 90 4.20 13.17 -17.16
CA MET A 90 2.85 13.22 -16.60
C MET A 90 2.44 14.60 -16.08
N ARG A 91 3.30 15.62 -16.12
CA ARG A 91 2.94 17.00 -15.71
C ARG A 91 1.82 17.65 -16.51
N GLN A 92 1.38 17.08 -17.63
CA GLN A 92 0.25 17.59 -18.42
C GLN A 92 -1.11 16.94 -18.06
N HIS A 93 -1.13 15.74 -17.41
CA HIS A 93 -2.32 15.11 -16.80
C HIS A 93 -1.81 14.31 -15.59
N ARG A 94 -1.66 14.97 -14.44
CA ARG A 94 -1.07 14.32 -13.28
C ARG A 94 -2.06 13.36 -12.65
N ARG A 95 -1.73 12.07 -12.75
CA ARG A 95 -2.37 11.02 -12.00
C ARG A 95 -1.67 10.89 -10.66
N LEU A 96 -2.38 11.13 -9.55
CA LEU A 96 -1.85 10.91 -8.22
C LEU A 96 -1.88 9.42 -7.88
N SER A 97 -0.74 8.87 -7.50
CA SER A 97 -0.62 7.52 -6.97
C SER A 97 -0.90 7.53 -5.46
N ILE A 98 -1.99 6.89 -5.04
CA ILE A 98 -2.44 6.90 -3.64
C ILE A 98 -2.44 5.48 -3.08
N GLY A 99 -1.60 5.23 -2.09
CA GLY A 99 -1.64 4.00 -1.30
C GLY A 99 -2.73 4.06 -0.23
N VAL A 100 -3.64 3.07 -0.17
CA VAL A 100 -4.77 3.11 0.73
C VAL A 100 -4.94 1.79 1.47
N TYR A 101 -5.17 1.83 2.79
CA TYR A 101 -5.60 0.66 3.53
C TYR A 101 -6.92 0.13 2.97
N GLY A 102 -6.94 -1.12 2.52
CA GLY A 102 -8.03 -1.67 1.68
C GLY A 102 -9.43 -1.51 2.28
N HIS A 103 -9.59 -1.71 3.60
CA HIS A 103 -10.89 -1.55 4.26
C HIS A 103 -11.34 -0.08 4.30
N PHE A 104 -10.42 0.88 4.47
CA PHE A 104 -10.73 2.31 4.34
C PHE A 104 -11.13 2.66 2.91
N LEU A 105 -10.42 2.11 1.91
CA LEU A 105 -10.80 2.31 0.52
C LEU A 105 -12.26 1.92 0.28
N SER A 106 -12.63 0.68 0.58
CA SER A 106 -13.97 0.15 0.28
C SER A 106 -15.09 0.87 1.04
N ARG A 107 -14.87 1.23 2.30
CA ARG A 107 -15.91 1.82 3.16
C ARG A 107 -15.99 3.36 3.10
N VAL A 108 -14.88 4.02 2.80
CA VAL A 108 -14.79 5.49 2.90
C VAL A 108 -14.48 6.14 1.57
N LEU A 109 -13.41 5.75 0.90
CA LEU A 109 -12.94 6.48 -0.28
C LEU A 109 -13.74 6.15 -1.54
N LEU A 110 -14.01 4.87 -1.83
CA LEU A 110 -14.78 4.47 -3.04
C LEU A 110 -16.15 5.14 -3.14
N PRO A 111 -16.98 5.20 -2.07
CA PRO A 111 -18.26 5.90 -2.15
C PRO A 111 -18.13 7.40 -2.45
N ARG A 112 -16.95 7.98 -2.23
CA ARG A 112 -16.67 9.41 -2.42
C ARG A 112 -15.91 9.73 -3.72
N LEU A 113 -15.44 8.74 -4.47
CA LEU A 113 -14.68 8.98 -5.72
C LEU A 113 -15.52 9.71 -6.80
N ALA A 114 -16.82 9.44 -6.86
CA ALA A 114 -17.70 10.18 -7.78
C ALA A 114 -17.78 11.68 -7.42
N ASP A 115 -17.72 12.01 -6.13
CA ASP A 115 -17.67 13.39 -5.67
C ASP A 115 -16.28 14.02 -5.92
N LEU A 116 -15.21 13.24 -5.77
CA LEU A 116 -13.87 13.68 -6.14
C LEU A 116 -13.82 14.10 -7.61
N GLY A 117 -14.34 13.28 -8.52
CA GLY A 117 -14.38 13.59 -9.96
C GLY A 117 -15.18 14.84 -10.30
N ARG A 118 -16.25 15.15 -9.54
CA ARG A 118 -17.01 16.40 -9.71
C ARG A 118 -16.28 17.62 -9.14
N SER A 119 -15.63 17.45 -7.98
CA SER A 119 -14.94 18.54 -7.28
C SER A 119 -13.59 18.89 -7.91
N LEU A 120 -12.89 17.91 -8.45
CA LEU A 120 -11.56 18.03 -9.05
C LEU A 120 -11.49 17.29 -10.39
N PRO A 121 -12.18 17.78 -11.44
CA PRO A 121 -12.35 17.07 -12.71
C PRO A 121 -11.06 16.85 -13.51
N SER A 122 -10.02 17.64 -13.24
CA SER A 122 -8.68 17.50 -13.85
C SER A 122 -7.76 16.54 -13.10
N LEU A 123 -8.19 16.01 -11.94
CA LEU A 123 -7.39 15.13 -11.10
C LEU A 123 -7.75 13.67 -11.40
N GLU A 124 -6.78 12.93 -11.88
CA GLU A 124 -6.84 11.47 -11.92
C GLU A 124 -6.13 10.88 -10.71
N VAL A 125 -6.70 9.84 -10.12
CA VAL A 125 -6.08 9.09 -9.04
C VAL A 125 -5.88 7.63 -9.45
N ASP A 126 -4.69 7.11 -9.13
CA ASP A 126 -4.35 5.71 -9.23
C ASP A 126 -4.27 5.13 -7.81
N VAL A 127 -5.18 4.20 -7.50
CA VAL A 127 -5.38 3.73 -6.12
C VAL A 127 -4.78 2.34 -5.96
N HIS A 128 -3.78 2.25 -5.10
CA HIS A 128 -3.14 1.01 -4.71
C HIS A 128 -3.57 0.59 -3.32
N THR A 129 -3.82 -0.69 -3.10
CA THR A 129 -4.24 -1.19 -1.80
C THR A 129 -3.24 -2.15 -1.19
N SER A 130 -3.14 -2.14 0.14
CA SER A 130 -2.55 -3.22 0.91
C SER A 130 -3.44 -3.57 2.10
N THR A 131 -3.44 -4.84 2.47
CA THR A 131 -4.03 -5.33 3.72
C THR A 131 -3.08 -5.15 4.89
N ASN A 132 -1.79 -5.01 4.62
CA ASN A 132 -0.76 -4.73 5.61
C ASN A 132 -0.40 -3.23 5.60
N PRO A 133 -0.68 -2.48 6.67
CA PRO A 133 -0.34 -1.05 6.74
C PRO A 133 1.16 -0.74 6.57
N LEU A 134 2.04 -1.73 6.83
CA LEU A 134 3.49 -1.55 6.69
C LEU A 134 3.96 -1.50 5.24
N ASP A 135 3.13 -1.93 4.28
CA ASP A 135 3.45 -1.87 2.84
C ASP A 135 3.14 -0.48 2.25
N LEU A 136 2.34 0.32 2.96
CA LEU A 136 1.92 1.66 2.53
C LEU A 136 2.96 2.70 2.97
N LEU A 137 4.05 2.79 2.19
CA LEU A 137 5.13 3.73 2.47
C LEU A 137 4.94 5.03 1.67
N PRO A 138 4.97 6.21 2.32
CA PRO A 138 4.87 7.51 1.64
C PRO A 138 5.96 7.77 0.59
N THR A 139 7.05 7.01 0.62
CA THR A 139 8.14 7.08 -0.37
C THR A 139 7.82 6.36 -1.68
N ARG A 140 6.80 5.51 -1.71
CA ARG A 140 6.39 4.71 -2.88
C ARG A 140 5.19 5.30 -3.62
N PHE A 141 4.44 6.18 -2.98
CA PHE A 141 3.21 6.80 -3.49
C PHE A 141 3.29 8.32 -3.32
N ASP A 142 2.52 9.08 -4.09
CA ASP A 142 2.39 10.52 -3.88
C ASP A 142 1.77 10.83 -2.52
N ALA A 143 0.82 10.00 -2.08
CA ALA A 143 0.32 10.01 -0.72
C ALA A 143 -0.13 8.61 -0.27
N VAL A 144 -0.26 8.41 1.03
CA VAL A 144 -0.84 7.19 1.59
C VAL A 144 -1.92 7.53 2.61
N ILE A 145 -2.99 6.72 2.63
CA ILE A 145 -4.00 6.73 3.68
C ILE A 145 -3.77 5.48 4.52
N ALA A 146 -3.19 5.67 5.69
CA ALA A 146 -2.76 4.61 6.57
C ALA A 146 -3.11 4.90 8.05
N VAL A 147 -2.95 3.89 8.88
CA VAL A 147 -3.13 4.01 10.33
C VAL A 147 -1.80 4.43 10.96
N SER A 148 -1.79 5.58 11.62
CA SER A 148 -0.63 6.02 12.41
C SER A 148 -1.03 6.73 13.70
N SER A 149 -0.06 6.99 14.57
CA SER A 149 -0.21 8.00 15.62
C SER A 149 -0.16 9.38 14.97
N SER A 150 -0.93 10.34 15.46
CA SER A 150 -0.98 11.72 14.96
C SER A 150 0.29 12.55 15.19
N GLY A 151 1.40 11.89 15.58
CA GLY A 151 2.69 12.55 15.84
C GLY A 151 3.44 13.00 14.57
N ARG A 152 4.29 14.01 14.74
CA ARG A 152 5.20 14.48 13.66
C ARG A 152 6.17 13.35 13.30
N GLN A 153 6.26 13.08 12.01
CA GLN A 153 7.29 12.18 11.44
C GLN A 153 8.25 13.02 10.59
N ALA A 154 9.55 12.86 10.81
CA ALA A 154 10.57 13.63 10.08
C ALA A 154 10.43 13.42 8.56
N GLY A 155 10.40 14.50 7.80
CA GLY A 155 10.28 14.47 6.34
C GLY A 155 8.89 14.17 5.79
N LEU A 156 7.87 13.94 6.65
CA LEU A 156 6.49 13.68 6.23
C LEU A 156 5.55 14.79 6.70
N VAL A 157 4.55 15.07 5.89
CA VAL A 157 3.32 15.75 6.29
C VAL A 157 2.32 14.68 6.68
N VAL A 158 1.77 14.79 7.90
CA VAL A 158 0.76 13.88 8.44
C VAL A 158 -0.49 14.69 8.77
N ARG A 159 -1.60 14.38 8.09
CA ARG A 159 -2.89 15.03 8.32
C ARG A 159 -3.86 14.00 8.90
N PRO A 160 -4.36 14.17 10.13
CA PRO A 160 -5.36 13.28 10.71
C PRO A 160 -6.66 13.35 9.92
N LEU A 161 -7.33 12.22 9.73
CA LEU A 161 -8.61 12.11 9.04
C LEU A 161 -9.72 11.74 10.01
N MET A 162 -9.56 10.63 10.74
CA MET A 162 -10.56 10.15 11.71
C MET A 162 -9.89 9.33 12.81
N PRO A 163 -10.41 9.38 14.04
CA PRO A 163 -9.95 8.52 15.13
C PRO A 163 -10.23 7.05 14.82
N ILE A 164 -9.71 6.16 15.64
CA ILE A 164 -9.98 4.72 15.53
C ILE A 164 -10.49 4.23 16.88
N THR A 165 -11.76 3.85 16.88
CA THR A 165 -12.44 3.16 17.99
C THR A 165 -12.71 1.72 17.59
N THR A 166 -12.38 0.76 18.45
CA THR A 166 -12.66 -0.63 18.19
C THR A 166 -13.85 -1.13 18.99
N VAL A 167 -14.71 -1.91 18.31
CA VAL A 167 -15.94 -2.50 18.87
C VAL A 167 -16.03 -3.97 18.48
N ALA A 168 -16.73 -4.77 19.31
CA ALA A 168 -17.09 -6.13 18.93
C ALA A 168 -18.40 -6.11 18.13
N VAL A 169 -18.43 -6.89 17.04
CA VAL A 169 -19.58 -7.02 16.13
C VAL A 169 -19.89 -8.51 15.86
N ALA A 170 -21.14 -8.77 15.51
CA ALA A 170 -21.58 -10.09 15.07
C ALA A 170 -22.81 -9.97 14.17
N ALA A 171 -23.24 -11.09 13.56
CA ALA A 171 -24.52 -11.16 12.87
C ALA A 171 -25.70 -10.92 13.85
N PRO A 172 -26.78 -10.24 13.44
CA PRO A 172 -27.92 -9.92 14.32
C PRO A 172 -28.54 -11.14 15.01
N ARG A 173 -28.58 -12.28 14.34
CA ARG A 173 -29.15 -13.53 14.87
C ARG A 173 -28.44 -14.02 16.14
N ARG A 174 -27.18 -13.66 16.35
CA ARG A 174 -26.43 -14.05 17.57
C ARG A 174 -26.88 -13.29 18.82
N LEU A 175 -27.54 -12.15 18.65
CA LEU A 175 -28.09 -11.38 19.75
C LEU A 175 -29.59 -11.67 19.98
N ALA A 176 -30.22 -12.47 19.12
CA ALA A 176 -31.64 -12.80 19.23
C ALA A 176 -32.00 -13.51 20.56
N ALA A 177 -31.07 -14.26 21.16
CA ALA A 177 -31.21 -14.94 22.44
C ALA A 177 -30.70 -14.12 23.65
N GLY A 178 -30.23 -12.90 23.45
CA GLY A 178 -29.65 -12.04 24.49
C GLY A 178 -28.20 -11.64 24.20
N PRO A 179 -27.49 -11.12 25.22
CA PRO A 179 -26.08 -10.72 25.09
C PRO A 179 -25.19 -11.87 24.64
N ILE A 180 -24.18 -11.56 23.82
CA ILE A 180 -23.21 -12.56 23.32
C ILE A 180 -22.32 -13.04 24.47
N ASP A 181 -22.23 -14.37 24.61
CA ASP A 181 -21.21 -15.02 25.42
C ASP A 181 -19.94 -15.24 24.58
N PHE A 182 -18.93 -14.40 24.81
CA PHE A 182 -17.64 -14.48 24.11
C PHE A 182 -16.82 -15.71 24.49
N THR A 183 -17.22 -16.50 25.48
CA THR A 183 -16.59 -17.81 25.79
C THR A 183 -17.08 -18.92 24.89
N ALA A 184 -18.30 -18.79 24.35
CA ALA A 184 -18.99 -19.81 23.56
C ALA A 184 -18.98 -19.50 22.05
N VAL A 185 -18.85 -18.21 21.66
CA VAL A 185 -18.82 -17.81 20.24
C VAL A 185 -17.41 -17.90 19.66
N PRO A 186 -17.22 -18.39 18.41
CA PRO A 186 -15.94 -18.31 17.75
C PRO A 186 -15.46 -16.85 17.59
N LEU A 187 -14.22 -16.55 18.00
CA LEU A 187 -13.61 -15.23 17.87
C LEU A 187 -12.86 -15.18 16.54
N LEU A 188 -13.32 -14.36 15.60
CA LEU A 188 -12.70 -14.23 14.27
C LEU A 188 -11.53 -13.23 14.33
N HIS A 189 -10.43 -13.58 13.69
CA HIS A 189 -9.18 -12.82 13.76
C HIS A 189 -8.81 -12.17 12.41
N THR A 190 -8.25 -10.98 12.49
CA THR A 190 -7.61 -10.30 11.35
C THR A 190 -6.10 -10.48 11.47
N ARG A 191 -5.48 -11.23 10.56
CA ARG A 191 -4.07 -11.65 10.62
C ARG A 191 -3.07 -10.51 10.87
N PRO A 192 -3.17 -9.35 10.21
CA PRO A 192 -2.30 -8.19 10.51
C PRO A 192 -2.53 -7.55 11.88
N ARG A 193 -3.58 -7.94 12.62
CA ARG A 193 -3.96 -7.36 13.92
C ARG A 193 -4.31 -8.45 14.94
N PRO A 194 -3.36 -9.34 15.27
CA PRO A 194 -3.63 -10.53 16.09
C PRO A 194 -4.06 -10.20 17.52
N GLU A 195 -3.67 -9.01 18.02
CA GLU A 195 -3.95 -8.57 19.37
C GLU A 195 -5.29 -7.84 19.57
N ASP A 196 -6.11 -7.68 18.52
CA ASP A 196 -7.34 -6.88 18.59
C ASP A 196 -8.30 -7.41 19.65
N TRP A 197 -8.56 -8.73 19.67
CA TRP A 197 -9.41 -9.34 20.67
C TRP A 197 -8.87 -9.17 22.08
N ARG A 198 -7.58 -9.43 22.29
CA ARG A 198 -6.95 -9.32 23.61
C ARG A 198 -7.12 -7.92 24.18
N ARG A 199 -6.75 -6.92 23.39
CA ARG A 199 -6.83 -5.51 23.79
C ARG A 199 -8.24 -5.02 24.02
N TRP A 200 -9.20 -5.53 23.21
CA TRP A 200 -10.58 -5.13 23.37
C TRP A 200 -11.23 -5.79 24.60
N LEU A 201 -11.01 -7.07 24.83
CA LEU A 201 -11.51 -7.80 26.00
C LEU A 201 -10.96 -7.22 27.30
N ASP A 202 -9.69 -6.89 27.36
CA ASP A 202 -9.07 -6.24 28.52
C ASP A 202 -9.74 -4.88 28.80
N HIS A 203 -10.01 -4.07 27.75
CA HIS A 203 -10.71 -2.80 27.89
C HIS A 203 -12.18 -2.96 28.32
N ALA A 204 -12.86 -3.99 27.85
CA ALA A 204 -14.25 -4.28 28.20
C ALA A 204 -14.44 -4.88 29.62
N GLY A 205 -13.35 -5.10 30.36
CA GLY A 205 -13.41 -5.78 31.67
C GLY A 205 -13.61 -7.30 31.56
N LEU A 206 -13.42 -7.85 30.37
CA LEU A 206 -13.60 -9.26 30.04
C LEU A 206 -12.27 -9.99 29.85
N GLY A 207 -11.18 -9.47 30.38
CA GLY A 207 -9.82 -9.97 30.19
C GLY A 207 -9.57 -11.40 30.69
N ALA A 208 -10.47 -11.96 31.52
CA ALA A 208 -10.42 -13.37 31.91
C ALA A 208 -10.79 -14.36 30.78
N ILE A 209 -11.45 -13.86 29.70
CA ILE A 209 -11.83 -14.68 28.56
C ILE A 209 -10.57 -15.04 27.75
N ALA A 210 -10.36 -16.35 27.61
CA ALA A 210 -9.25 -16.84 26.80
C ALA A 210 -9.52 -16.63 25.31
N VAL A 211 -8.63 -15.89 24.64
CA VAL A 211 -8.66 -15.73 23.18
C VAL A 211 -8.15 -17.04 22.55
N ARG A 212 -9.05 -18.01 22.34
CA ARG A 212 -8.73 -19.32 21.80
C ARG A 212 -9.62 -19.62 20.58
N GLY A 213 -9.03 -20.29 19.58
CA GLY A 213 -9.76 -20.75 18.39
C GLY A 213 -10.22 -19.62 17.48
N GLY A 214 -11.13 -19.96 16.56
CA GLY A 214 -11.66 -19.07 15.55
C GLY A 214 -10.81 -19.01 14.26
N SER A 215 -11.46 -18.61 13.17
CA SER A 215 -10.80 -18.48 11.88
C SER A 215 -10.02 -17.17 11.81
N SER A 216 -8.91 -17.19 11.07
CA SER A 216 -8.06 -16.03 10.87
C SER A 216 -8.05 -15.65 9.38
N PHE A 217 -8.32 -14.40 9.07
CA PHE A 217 -8.45 -13.86 7.73
C PHE A 217 -7.33 -12.83 7.44
N GLU A 218 -6.99 -12.64 6.18
CA GLU A 218 -5.91 -11.74 5.76
C GLU A 218 -6.30 -10.25 5.84
N SER A 219 -7.60 -9.95 5.78
CA SER A 219 -8.09 -8.58 5.82
C SER A 219 -9.26 -8.39 6.77
N ALA A 220 -9.44 -7.15 7.24
CA ALA A 220 -10.60 -6.78 8.06
C ALA A 220 -11.91 -6.97 7.30
N SER A 221 -11.95 -6.72 5.99
CA SER A 221 -13.14 -6.93 5.16
C SER A 221 -13.61 -8.38 5.21
N GLN A 222 -12.68 -9.34 4.97
CA GLN A 222 -12.97 -10.77 5.04
C GLN A 222 -13.42 -11.19 6.45
N THR A 223 -12.79 -10.66 7.51
CA THR A 223 -13.17 -10.96 8.88
C THR A 223 -14.60 -10.50 9.17
N LEU A 224 -15.00 -9.31 8.69
CA LEU A 224 -16.35 -8.77 8.88
C LEU A 224 -17.39 -9.48 8.00
N GLU A 225 -17.06 -9.89 6.77
CA GLU A 225 -17.90 -10.72 5.92
C GLU A 225 -18.17 -12.09 6.59
N ALA A 226 -17.15 -12.69 7.19
CA ALA A 226 -17.30 -13.93 7.94
C ALA A 226 -18.19 -13.74 9.18
N ALA A 227 -18.08 -12.61 9.89
CA ALA A 227 -18.95 -12.28 11.01
C ALA A 227 -20.41 -12.09 10.55
N ALA A 228 -20.63 -11.38 9.43
CA ALA A 228 -21.95 -11.19 8.83
C ALA A 228 -22.57 -12.51 8.36
N ALA A 229 -21.75 -13.44 7.86
CA ALA A 229 -22.14 -14.81 7.53
C ALA A 229 -22.36 -15.72 8.77
N ASP A 230 -22.27 -15.17 9.97
CA ASP A 230 -22.46 -15.85 11.26
C ASP A 230 -21.41 -16.93 11.59
N LEU A 231 -20.20 -16.79 11.12
CA LEU A 231 -19.12 -17.69 11.51
C LEU A 231 -18.61 -17.40 12.94
N GLY A 232 -18.88 -16.19 13.48
CA GLY A 232 -18.45 -15.82 14.82
C GLY A 232 -18.61 -14.31 15.09
N ALA A 233 -17.92 -13.83 16.12
CA ALA A 233 -17.81 -12.41 16.44
C ALA A 233 -16.44 -11.86 15.95
N ALA A 234 -16.38 -10.58 15.60
CA ALA A 234 -15.18 -9.92 15.12
C ALA A 234 -14.93 -8.58 15.83
N ILE A 235 -13.68 -8.12 15.86
CA ILE A 235 -13.35 -6.76 16.25
C ILE A 235 -13.30 -5.88 14.99
N ALA A 236 -14.09 -4.82 15.01
CA ALA A 236 -14.23 -3.85 13.93
C ALA A 236 -13.76 -2.47 14.35
N ILE A 237 -13.49 -1.61 13.35
CA ILE A 237 -13.29 -0.18 13.54
C ILE A 237 -14.65 0.49 13.36
N GLU A 238 -15.17 1.12 14.43
CA GLU A 238 -16.54 1.64 14.50
C GLU A 238 -16.82 2.67 13.39
N GLU A 239 -15.85 3.54 13.11
CA GLU A 239 -15.96 4.61 12.12
C GLU A 239 -16.11 4.09 10.67
N LEU A 240 -15.81 2.80 10.43
CA LEU A 240 -15.95 2.15 9.12
C LEU A 240 -17.19 1.25 9.00
N LEU A 241 -17.98 1.10 10.07
CA LEU A 241 -19.09 0.15 10.15
C LEU A 241 -20.43 0.68 9.63
N GLN A 242 -20.56 1.97 9.33
CA GLN A 242 -21.85 2.56 8.96
C GLN A 242 -22.63 1.78 7.89
N PRO A 243 -22.02 1.30 6.78
CA PRO A 243 -22.74 0.53 5.79
C PRO A 243 -23.28 -0.81 6.32
N ASP A 244 -22.50 -1.48 7.19
CA ASP A 244 -22.88 -2.79 7.74
C ASP A 244 -24.00 -2.66 8.79
N LEU A 245 -23.94 -1.60 9.60
CA LEU A 245 -25.00 -1.29 10.57
C LEU A 245 -26.29 -0.85 9.87
N ALA A 246 -26.18 0.00 8.84
CA ALA A 246 -27.32 0.50 8.09
C ALA A 246 -28.03 -0.62 7.30
N SER A 247 -27.28 -1.58 6.75
CA SER A 247 -27.85 -2.75 6.08
C SER A 247 -28.38 -3.82 7.05
N GLY A 248 -28.02 -3.73 8.33
CA GLY A 248 -28.32 -4.76 9.33
C GLY A 248 -27.53 -6.06 9.13
N SER A 249 -26.46 -6.06 8.32
CA SER A 249 -25.61 -7.25 8.16
C SER A 249 -24.78 -7.55 9.41
N LEU A 250 -24.42 -6.51 10.15
CA LEU A 250 -23.74 -6.60 11.44
C LEU A 250 -24.44 -5.73 12.48
N VAL A 251 -24.27 -6.10 13.73
CA VAL A 251 -24.69 -5.32 14.90
C VAL A 251 -23.55 -5.22 15.91
N ILE A 252 -23.58 -4.17 16.74
CA ILE A 252 -22.66 -4.02 17.87
C ILE A 252 -22.98 -5.13 18.88
N ALA A 253 -22.04 -6.00 19.14
CA ALA A 253 -22.21 -7.19 19.98
C ALA A 253 -22.08 -6.91 21.49
N HIS A 254 -21.49 -5.76 21.87
CA HIS A 254 -21.26 -5.38 23.26
C HIS A 254 -21.13 -3.85 23.36
N PRO A 255 -21.60 -3.19 24.43
CA PRO A 255 -21.57 -1.73 24.57
C PRO A 255 -20.17 -1.10 24.70
N ALA A 256 -19.16 -1.89 25.06
CA ALA A 256 -17.79 -1.36 25.21
C ALA A 256 -17.24 -0.86 23.87
N ARG A 257 -16.74 0.37 23.91
CA ARG A 257 -16.04 1.02 22.82
C ARG A 257 -14.62 1.32 23.27
N ARG A 258 -13.65 0.77 22.58
CA ARG A 258 -12.25 0.96 22.94
C ARG A 258 -11.61 2.00 22.00
N PRO A 259 -11.49 3.28 22.45
CA PRO A 259 -10.74 4.28 21.71
C PRO A 259 -9.25 3.87 21.64
N THR A 260 -8.59 4.24 20.56
CA THR A 260 -7.15 4.03 20.41
C THR A 260 -6.43 5.37 20.30
N THR A 261 -5.10 5.36 20.47
CA THR A 261 -4.26 6.53 20.21
C THR A 261 -3.93 6.70 18.73
N ARG A 262 -4.50 5.84 17.86
CA ARG A 262 -4.24 5.83 16.42
C ARG A 262 -5.37 6.51 15.66
N HIS A 263 -5.00 7.05 14.50
CA HIS A 263 -5.92 7.68 13.55
C HIS A 263 -5.71 7.11 12.16
N PHE A 264 -6.73 7.13 11.33
CA PHE A 264 -6.48 7.18 9.90
C PHE A 264 -5.90 8.54 9.57
N THR A 265 -4.81 8.54 8.82
CA THR A 265 -4.07 9.75 8.46
C THR A 265 -3.77 9.74 6.97
N LEU A 266 -3.81 10.91 6.33
CA LEU A 266 -3.19 11.14 5.04
C LEU A 266 -1.73 11.53 5.28
N GLN A 267 -0.81 10.84 4.62
CA GLN A 267 0.63 11.06 4.76
C GLN A 267 1.28 11.22 3.39
N TYR A 268 2.21 12.14 3.26
CA TYR A 268 3.01 12.36 2.06
C TYR A 268 4.34 13.01 2.41
N GLU A 269 5.33 12.87 1.52
CA GLU A 269 6.63 13.50 1.75
C GLU A 269 6.53 15.04 1.72
N ALA A 270 7.22 15.69 2.65
CA ALA A 270 7.19 17.15 2.79
C ALA A 270 7.65 17.88 1.50
N ARG A 271 8.52 17.26 0.68
CA ARG A 271 8.92 17.80 -0.63
C ARG A 271 7.77 17.93 -1.64
N LEU A 272 6.68 17.16 -1.45
CA LEU A 272 5.49 17.18 -2.29
C LEU A 272 4.42 18.17 -1.79
N ALA A 273 4.63 18.82 -0.64
CA ALA A 273 3.64 19.72 -0.03
C ALA A 273 3.28 20.95 -0.91
N ALA A 274 4.17 21.33 -1.84
CA ALA A 274 3.92 22.42 -2.80
C ALA A 274 3.23 21.96 -4.10
N ASP A 275 2.92 20.65 -4.24
CA ASP A 275 2.24 20.13 -5.41
C ASP A 275 0.75 20.48 -5.41
N PRO A 276 0.25 21.23 -6.42
CA PRO A 276 -1.14 21.71 -6.42
C PRO A 276 -2.17 20.58 -6.47
N SER A 277 -1.89 19.49 -7.21
CA SER A 277 -2.81 18.37 -7.34
C SER A 277 -2.91 17.58 -6.03
N LEU A 278 -1.77 17.34 -5.37
CA LEU A 278 -1.73 16.68 -4.07
C LEU A 278 -2.39 17.54 -2.99
N THR A 279 -2.12 18.86 -2.99
CA THR A 279 -2.74 19.80 -2.04
C THR A 279 -4.25 19.81 -2.22
N ALA A 280 -4.75 19.93 -3.45
CA ALA A 280 -6.19 19.91 -3.73
C ALA A 280 -6.86 18.60 -3.29
N PHE A 281 -6.22 17.45 -3.56
CA PHE A 281 -6.69 16.15 -3.07
C PHE A 281 -6.70 16.08 -1.54
N ALA A 282 -5.63 16.51 -0.89
CA ALA A 282 -5.49 16.49 0.56
C ALA A 282 -6.54 17.37 1.23
N ASP A 283 -6.79 18.56 0.71
CA ASP A 283 -7.80 19.49 1.22
C ASP A 283 -9.22 18.96 0.97
N TRP A 284 -9.47 18.43 -0.23
CA TRP A 284 -10.73 17.76 -0.54
C TRP A 284 -11.01 16.61 0.43
N LEU A 285 -10.02 15.76 0.70
CA LEU A 285 -10.19 14.62 1.59
C LEU A 285 -10.41 15.07 3.03
N CYS A 286 -9.54 15.94 3.57
CA CYS A 286 -9.61 16.40 4.96
C CYS A 286 -10.92 17.16 5.26
N ALA A 287 -11.43 17.97 4.32
CA ALA A 287 -12.69 18.71 4.50
C ALA A 287 -13.90 17.80 4.79
N ARG A 288 -13.82 16.52 4.43
CA ARG A 288 -14.90 15.55 4.67
C ARG A 288 -14.86 14.90 6.04
N PHE A 289 -13.77 15.09 6.76
CA PHE A 289 -13.60 14.60 8.13
C PHE A 289 -13.56 15.71 9.17
N ALA A 290 -13.37 16.98 8.75
CA ALA A 290 -13.34 18.14 9.65
C ALA A 290 -14.67 18.42 10.38
N ARG A 291 -15.76 17.74 10.05
CA ARG A 291 -17.09 17.95 10.67
C ARG A 291 -17.42 16.98 11.80
N ALA A 292 -16.51 16.11 12.19
CA ALA A 292 -16.78 15.11 13.24
C ALA A 292 -16.43 15.59 14.66
N ASP A 293 -15.66 16.66 14.79
CA ASP A 293 -15.16 17.14 16.09
C ASP A 293 -15.91 18.38 16.65
N ASP A 294 -16.90 18.96 15.92
CA ASP A 294 -17.66 20.16 16.33
C ASP A 294 -19.16 19.89 16.67
N ALA A 295 -19.52 18.65 17.03
CA ALA A 295 -20.87 18.31 17.47
C ALA A 295 -20.92 17.60 18.81
#